data_f57f8821bf138727db8671e7542d3dc4
#
_entry.id   f57f8821bf138727db8671e7542d3dc4
#
_cell.length_a   1.000
_cell.length_b   1.000
_cell.length_c   1.000
_cell.angle_alpha   90.00
_cell.angle_beta   90.00
_cell.angle_gamma   90.00
#
_symmetry.space_group_name_H-M   'P 1'
#
loop_
_entity.id
_entity.type
_entity.pdbx_description
1 polymer ?
#
loop_
_entity_poly.entity_id
_entity_poly.type
_entity_poly.pdbx_seq_one_letter_code
_entity_poly.pdbx_strand_id
1 'polypeptide(L)'
;MRFHVLALPHTVTSKEFVSCAYTQKIVKFAKMMTERGHTVIHYGHEDSDLLCTEHVSVLPREDWKIAYGDHDWRKHFFKFDINDHAYQTFYRNAIREVGLRKRPNDFILPFWGCGGKPVCDAHPDIICVEPGIGYGSGHWAMYKIFESYAIYNAYYGLDSVQQCKQSFYDVVIPNYFDPDDFTFLAKKDDYFLFIGRVYNGKGIQIAIEATAAIGAKLVVAGQNNLESCGYTTIPSHVEFVGHVDVEQRRHLMSHAKGAFVASLYNEPFGGTMVECLFSGTPVITTPWGAFTENNLHGITGYICRTFEQFTWAARNIHKINPQDCRSWALNNFSLERVASLYEDFFESVLDIYGKKGWYEPHPDRVHLTSNTRYYPGVEEKIDFDFLAAEERPFADRLAIWIHDYYKPNNAIDLGCGPGIYTQALNIAGVPCVGIDNDPRVKDQEYLEQDNLLDLARNYSTDVAICLEVAEHIDPQYADDIIKNVVGTIKPGGALVWTAARPGQGGVGHVNCRLKSYWEEKFIEAGLVPDTAAQTSCLDYCKRGYHMGWFVNNLLCFRKPA
;
A
#
# COMPACT_ATOMS: atom_id res chain seq x y z
N MET A 1 12.41 13.92 5.11
CA MET A 1 12.65 14.71 3.86
C MET A 1 11.62 15.81 3.70
N ARG A 2 11.81 16.76 2.75
CA ARG A 2 10.86 17.84 2.46
C ARG A 2 10.48 17.80 0.99
N PHE A 3 9.18 17.85 0.73
CA PHE A 3 8.61 17.73 -0.61
C PHE A 3 7.74 18.93 -0.97
N HIS A 4 8.05 19.58 -2.09
CA HIS A 4 7.23 20.60 -2.72
C HIS A 4 6.38 19.92 -3.80
N VAL A 5 5.11 19.68 -3.50
CA VAL A 5 4.19 18.91 -4.35
C VAL A 5 3.35 19.86 -5.19
N LEU A 6 3.52 19.80 -6.51
CA LEU A 6 2.77 20.62 -7.45
C LEU A 6 1.48 19.92 -7.87
N ALA A 7 0.34 20.57 -7.62
CA ALA A 7 -0.96 20.10 -8.08
C ALA A 7 -1.16 20.31 -9.60
N LEU A 8 -2.26 19.78 -10.10
CA LEU A 8 -2.74 20.02 -11.44
C LEU A 8 -3.63 21.28 -11.44
N PRO A 9 -3.29 22.33 -12.22
CA PRO A 9 -4.05 23.58 -12.19
C PRO A 9 -5.53 23.46 -12.57
N HIS A 10 -5.89 22.45 -13.38
CA HIS A 10 -7.27 22.24 -13.83
C HIS A 10 -8.12 21.38 -12.87
N THR A 11 -7.58 20.99 -11.70
CA THR A 11 -8.27 20.18 -10.71
C THR A 11 -8.22 20.80 -9.32
N VAL A 12 -9.14 20.39 -8.45
CA VAL A 12 -9.08 20.66 -7.01
C VAL A 12 -8.54 19.41 -6.32
N THR A 13 -7.43 19.55 -5.60
CA THR A 13 -6.81 18.39 -4.94
C THR A 13 -7.59 18.02 -3.69
N SER A 14 -8.45 17.01 -3.81
CA SER A 14 -9.26 16.49 -2.71
C SER A 14 -9.61 15.02 -2.93
N LYS A 15 -10.02 14.31 -1.88
CA LYS A 15 -10.50 12.92 -1.97
C LYS A 15 -11.73 12.79 -2.90
N GLU A 16 -12.56 13.82 -2.96
CA GLU A 16 -13.78 13.85 -3.77
C GLU A 16 -13.49 13.91 -5.29
N PHE A 17 -12.31 14.36 -5.69
CA PHE A 17 -11.97 14.52 -7.11
C PHE A 17 -11.51 13.18 -7.74
N VAL A 18 -12.38 12.18 -7.69
CA VAL A 18 -12.07 10.78 -8.11
C VAL A 18 -11.88 10.59 -9.61
N SER A 19 -12.28 11.55 -10.45
CA SER A 19 -12.21 11.46 -11.91
C SER A 19 -10.81 11.65 -12.50
N CYS A 20 -9.84 12.13 -11.68
CA CYS A 20 -8.45 12.34 -12.09
C CYS A 20 -7.49 11.49 -11.28
N ALA A 21 -6.86 10.51 -11.92
CA ALA A 21 -5.90 9.61 -11.28
C ALA A 21 -4.69 10.36 -10.68
N TYR A 22 -4.18 11.40 -11.35
CA TYR A 22 -3.04 12.17 -10.86
C TYR A 22 -3.37 13.00 -9.64
N THR A 23 -4.56 13.62 -9.60
CA THR A 23 -5.06 14.32 -8.40
C THR A 23 -5.14 13.37 -7.21
N GLN A 24 -5.65 12.15 -7.43
CA GLN A 24 -5.70 11.13 -6.39
C GLN A 24 -4.31 10.63 -5.95
N LYS A 25 -3.33 10.57 -6.87
CA LYS A 25 -1.94 10.28 -6.50
C LYS A 25 -1.38 11.33 -5.55
N ILE A 26 -1.64 12.62 -5.80
CA ILE A 26 -1.18 13.71 -4.94
C ILE A 26 -1.80 13.60 -3.54
N VAL A 27 -3.11 13.38 -3.44
CA VAL A 27 -3.82 13.22 -2.16
C VAL A 27 -3.19 12.07 -1.34
N LYS A 28 -3.00 10.93 -1.97
CA LYS A 28 -2.44 9.73 -1.33
C LYS A 28 -0.96 9.90 -0.98
N PHE A 29 -0.15 10.49 -1.87
CA PHE A 29 1.26 10.79 -1.61
C PHE A 29 1.43 11.73 -0.43
N ALA A 30 0.63 12.79 -0.38
CA ALA A 30 0.69 13.75 0.70
C ALA A 30 0.34 13.09 2.05
N LYS A 31 -0.73 12.29 2.10
CA LYS A 31 -1.08 11.50 3.29
C LYS A 31 0.08 10.58 3.68
N MET A 32 0.51 9.73 2.76
CA MET A 32 1.53 8.72 2.96
C MET A 32 2.82 9.30 3.55
N MET A 33 3.32 10.39 2.98
CA MET A 33 4.58 10.99 3.42
C MET A 33 4.42 11.83 4.69
N THR A 34 3.28 12.48 4.90
CA THR A 34 3.02 13.24 6.13
C THR A 34 2.90 12.32 7.34
N GLU A 35 2.18 11.22 7.23
CA GLU A 35 2.04 10.21 8.29
C GLU A 35 3.37 9.55 8.67
N ARG A 36 4.32 9.51 7.75
CA ARG A 36 5.69 9.01 7.99
C ARG A 36 6.65 10.08 8.52
N GLY A 37 6.13 11.27 8.87
CA GLY A 37 6.91 12.34 9.50
C GLY A 37 7.71 13.20 8.52
N HIS A 38 7.47 13.09 7.20
CA HIS A 38 8.08 13.98 6.22
C HIS A 38 7.32 15.31 6.13
N THR A 39 8.00 16.37 5.70
CA THR A 39 7.37 17.66 5.42
C THR A 39 6.83 17.66 4.00
N VAL A 40 5.51 17.80 3.85
CA VAL A 40 4.84 17.90 2.55
C VAL A 40 4.21 19.28 2.42
N ILE A 41 4.68 20.07 1.44
CA ILE A 41 4.16 21.39 1.10
C ILE A 41 3.43 21.26 -0.24
N HIS A 42 2.12 21.38 -0.21
CA HIS A 42 1.26 21.26 -1.39
C HIS A 42 0.95 22.63 -1.98
N TYR A 43 1.13 22.78 -3.29
CA TYR A 43 0.81 23.98 -4.06
C TYR A 43 -0.34 23.69 -5.01
N GLY A 44 -1.49 24.32 -4.79
CA GLY A 44 -2.70 23.98 -5.53
C GLY A 44 -3.79 25.06 -5.52
N HIS A 45 -4.96 24.63 -5.95
CA HIS A 45 -6.19 25.43 -5.88
C HIS A 45 -6.55 25.76 -4.45
N GLU A 46 -7.14 26.95 -4.19
CA GLU A 46 -7.47 27.40 -2.83
C GLU A 46 -8.42 26.46 -2.07
N ASP A 47 -9.30 25.74 -2.78
CA ASP A 47 -10.25 24.77 -2.20
C ASP A 47 -9.67 23.36 -2.05
N SER A 48 -8.36 23.20 -2.21
CA SER A 48 -7.75 21.87 -2.01
C SER A 48 -7.84 21.45 -0.55
N ASP A 49 -8.23 20.18 -0.35
CA ASP A 49 -8.38 19.55 0.97
C ASP A 49 -7.66 18.20 0.97
N LEU A 50 -6.51 18.14 1.64
CA LEU A 50 -5.68 16.96 1.75
C LEU A 50 -4.81 17.00 3.00
N LEU A 51 -4.43 15.84 3.51
CA LEU A 51 -3.49 15.75 4.62
C LEU A 51 -2.08 16.08 4.13
N CYS A 52 -1.55 17.23 4.55
CA CYS A 52 -0.19 17.69 4.26
C CYS A 52 0.32 18.58 5.39
N THR A 53 1.62 18.87 5.43
CA THR A 53 2.20 19.77 6.44
C THR A 53 1.78 21.22 6.22
N GLU A 54 1.73 21.65 4.96
CA GLU A 54 1.32 23.02 4.57
C GLU A 54 0.62 22.98 3.22
N HIS A 55 -0.57 23.57 3.13
CA HIS A 55 -1.20 23.88 1.85
C HIS A 55 -0.99 25.35 1.49
N VAL A 56 -0.46 25.59 0.30
CA VAL A 56 -0.22 26.93 -0.26
C VAL A 56 -1.17 27.14 -1.42
N SER A 57 -2.14 28.05 -1.25
CA SER A 57 -3.03 28.43 -2.33
C SER A 57 -2.26 29.27 -3.38
N VAL A 58 -2.02 28.68 -4.53
CA VAL A 58 -1.35 29.31 -5.68
C VAL A 58 -2.31 29.58 -6.85
N LEU A 59 -3.52 29.05 -6.77
CA LEU A 59 -4.58 29.25 -7.76
C LEU A 59 -5.89 29.62 -7.06
N PRO A 60 -6.23 30.93 -6.96
CA PRO A 60 -7.50 31.40 -6.45
C PRO A 60 -8.69 30.87 -7.27
N ARG A 61 -9.83 30.67 -6.61
CA ARG A 61 -11.07 30.22 -7.25
C ARG A 61 -11.52 31.11 -8.39
N GLU A 62 -11.36 32.41 -8.26
CA GLU A 62 -11.75 33.37 -9.29
C GLU A 62 -10.89 33.21 -10.56
N ASP A 63 -9.58 33.01 -10.40
CA ASP A 63 -8.67 32.76 -11.53
C ASP A 63 -8.97 31.41 -12.19
N TRP A 64 -9.32 30.38 -11.42
CA TRP A 64 -9.75 29.07 -11.92
C TRP A 64 -11.04 29.20 -12.76
N LYS A 65 -12.01 29.96 -12.29
CA LYS A 65 -13.28 30.20 -12.98
C LYS A 65 -13.11 30.96 -14.31
N ILE A 66 -12.11 31.83 -14.42
CA ILE A 66 -11.82 32.53 -15.71
C ILE A 66 -11.50 31.51 -16.81
N ALA A 67 -10.76 30.43 -16.48
CA ALA A 67 -10.39 29.40 -17.45
C ALA A 67 -11.50 28.36 -17.70
N TYR A 68 -12.22 27.94 -16.65
CA TYR A 68 -13.09 26.76 -16.70
C TYR A 68 -14.56 27.06 -16.42
N GLY A 69 -14.90 28.26 -15.93
CA GLY A 69 -16.30 28.65 -15.64
C GLY A 69 -16.95 27.74 -14.59
N ASP A 70 -18.19 27.37 -14.86
CA ASP A 70 -18.99 26.43 -14.01
C ASP A 70 -18.85 24.97 -14.49
N HIS A 71 -17.68 24.58 -14.97
CA HIS A 71 -17.43 23.22 -15.44
C HIS A 71 -17.68 22.18 -14.34
N ASP A 72 -18.68 21.32 -14.53
CA ASP A 72 -18.99 20.22 -13.63
C ASP A 72 -18.17 18.97 -14.00
N TRP A 73 -17.03 18.77 -13.33
CA TRP A 73 -16.16 17.61 -13.54
C TRP A 73 -16.80 16.26 -13.14
N ARG A 74 -17.91 16.28 -12.40
CA ARG A 74 -18.66 15.06 -12.06
C ARG A 74 -19.42 14.53 -13.27
N LYS A 75 -19.85 15.41 -14.16
CA LYS A 75 -20.63 15.07 -15.37
C LYS A 75 -19.77 14.95 -16.60
N HIS A 76 -18.77 15.82 -16.73
CA HIS A 76 -17.97 15.94 -17.93
C HIS A 76 -16.48 15.75 -17.63
N PHE A 77 -15.74 15.20 -18.61
CA PHE A 77 -14.30 15.13 -18.50
C PHE A 77 -13.72 16.54 -18.44
N PHE A 78 -12.72 16.76 -17.58
CA PHE A 78 -12.10 18.06 -17.41
C PHE A 78 -11.42 18.54 -18.70
N LYS A 79 -11.43 19.87 -18.92
CA LYS A 79 -10.69 20.56 -19.98
C LYS A 79 -9.43 21.15 -19.37
N PHE A 80 -8.38 21.25 -20.13
CA PHE A 80 -7.18 21.97 -19.75
C PHE A 80 -6.41 22.43 -20.99
N ASP A 81 -5.74 23.56 -20.85
CA ASP A 81 -4.70 24.05 -21.77
C ASP A 81 -3.58 24.62 -20.90
N ILE A 82 -2.35 24.12 -21.08
CA ILE A 82 -1.19 24.59 -20.32
C ILE A 82 -0.87 26.07 -20.52
N ASN A 83 -1.49 26.71 -21.51
CA ASN A 83 -1.38 28.14 -21.80
C ASN A 83 -2.57 28.96 -21.29
N ASP A 84 -3.59 28.32 -20.67
CA ASP A 84 -4.75 29.04 -20.17
C ASP A 84 -4.43 29.92 -18.94
N HIS A 85 -5.41 30.75 -18.56
CA HIS A 85 -5.27 31.67 -17.44
C HIS A 85 -4.97 30.97 -16.11
N ALA A 86 -5.58 29.83 -15.86
CA ALA A 86 -5.39 29.07 -14.62
C ALA A 86 -3.94 28.56 -14.52
N TYR A 87 -3.41 27.96 -15.61
CA TYR A 87 -2.03 27.49 -15.65
C TYR A 87 -1.03 28.63 -15.50
N GLN A 88 -1.23 29.76 -16.19
CA GLN A 88 -0.32 30.92 -16.11
C GLN A 88 -0.33 31.56 -14.71
N THR A 89 -1.49 31.63 -14.06
CA THR A 89 -1.61 32.10 -12.67
C THR A 89 -0.92 31.14 -11.70
N PHE A 90 -1.16 29.84 -11.87
CA PHE A 90 -0.50 28.82 -11.08
C PHE A 90 1.02 28.91 -11.19
N TYR A 91 1.58 28.98 -12.40
CA TYR A 91 3.02 29.07 -12.62
C TYR A 91 3.63 30.27 -11.91
N ARG A 92 3.08 31.46 -12.14
CA ARG A 92 3.58 32.69 -11.52
C ARG A 92 3.58 32.61 -9.98
N ASN A 93 2.50 32.16 -9.41
CA ASN A 93 2.35 32.10 -7.96
C ASN A 93 3.18 30.96 -7.35
N ALA A 94 3.18 29.76 -7.95
CA ALA A 94 3.96 28.62 -7.47
C ALA A 94 5.47 28.89 -7.52
N ILE A 95 5.98 29.52 -8.59
CA ILE A 95 7.38 29.93 -8.68
C ILE A 95 7.75 30.82 -7.48
N ARG A 96 6.94 31.83 -7.20
CA ARG A 96 7.18 32.71 -6.04
C ARG A 96 7.15 31.95 -4.72
N GLU A 97 6.10 31.17 -4.48
CA GLU A 97 5.85 30.53 -3.19
C GLU A 97 6.82 29.38 -2.90
N VAL A 98 7.25 28.63 -3.91
CA VAL A 98 8.35 27.65 -3.78
C VAL A 98 9.65 28.36 -3.43
N GLY A 99 9.96 29.47 -4.12
CA GLY A 99 11.15 30.26 -3.84
C GLY A 99 11.27 30.77 -2.41
N LEU A 100 10.13 31.08 -1.76
CA LEU A 100 10.08 31.53 -0.37
C LEU A 100 10.28 30.39 0.66
N ARG A 101 10.02 29.13 0.29
CA ARG A 101 9.98 27.97 1.20
C ARG A 101 11.07 26.97 1.01
N LYS A 102 11.68 26.91 -0.19
CA LYS A 102 12.69 25.91 -0.52
C LYS A 102 13.92 25.99 0.35
N ARG A 103 14.53 24.85 0.60
CA ARG A 103 15.78 24.67 1.33
C ARG A 103 16.72 23.75 0.54
N PRO A 104 18.02 23.76 0.79
CA PRO A 104 18.94 22.79 0.21
C PRO A 104 18.46 21.34 0.46
N ASN A 105 18.57 20.49 -0.55
CA ASN A 105 18.15 19.08 -0.56
C ASN A 105 16.62 18.85 -0.46
N ASP A 106 15.81 19.89 -0.67
CA ASP A 106 14.37 19.69 -0.87
C ASP A 106 14.08 19.05 -2.23
N PHE A 107 12.96 18.35 -2.31
CA PHE A 107 12.46 17.78 -3.56
C PHE A 107 11.29 18.59 -4.11
N ILE A 108 11.24 18.80 -5.43
CA ILE A 108 10.08 19.32 -6.13
C ILE A 108 9.47 18.24 -7.03
N LEU A 109 8.17 18.01 -6.89
CA LEU A 109 7.46 16.87 -7.45
C LEU A 109 6.34 17.32 -8.40
N PRO A 110 6.57 17.35 -9.72
CA PRO A 110 5.55 17.65 -10.71
C PRO A 110 4.76 16.38 -11.09
N PHE A 111 3.67 16.08 -10.41
CA PHE A 111 2.84 14.90 -10.70
C PHE A 111 2.15 14.91 -12.07
N TRP A 112 2.19 16.05 -12.75
CA TRP A 112 1.63 16.23 -14.10
C TRP A 112 2.72 16.60 -15.12
N GLY A 113 3.89 15.99 -15.06
CA GLY A 113 4.94 16.11 -16.07
C GLY A 113 5.18 17.51 -16.59
N CYS A 114 4.94 17.71 -17.90
CA CYS A 114 5.15 19.00 -18.57
C CYS A 114 4.31 20.15 -17.96
N GLY A 115 3.17 19.85 -17.35
CA GLY A 115 2.34 20.85 -16.66
C GLY A 115 2.98 21.46 -15.42
N GLY A 116 3.98 20.79 -14.81
CA GLY A 116 4.75 21.33 -13.68
C GLY A 116 6.12 21.91 -14.08
N LYS A 117 6.55 21.68 -15.33
CA LYS A 117 7.90 22.01 -15.80
C LYS A 117 8.30 23.47 -15.58
N PRO A 118 7.48 24.49 -15.90
CA PRO A 118 7.88 25.89 -15.71
C PRO A 118 8.23 26.24 -14.27
N VAL A 119 7.56 25.62 -13.29
CA VAL A 119 7.86 25.84 -11.87
C VAL A 119 9.18 25.18 -11.49
N CYS A 120 9.41 23.95 -11.95
CA CYS A 120 10.65 23.22 -11.67
C CYS A 120 11.87 23.91 -12.33
N ASP A 121 11.75 24.37 -13.58
CA ASP A 121 12.83 25.06 -14.29
C ASP A 121 13.25 26.37 -13.59
N ALA A 122 12.34 27.02 -12.87
CA ALA A 122 12.64 28.20 -12.07
C ALA A 122 13.42 27.90 -10.77
N HIS A 123 13.52 26.62 -10.39
CA HIS A 123 14.18 26.17 -9.15
C HIS A 123 15.20 25.05 -9.40
N PRO A 124 16.24 25.29 -10.22
CA PRO A 124 17.23 24.26 -10.56
C PRO A 124 18.17 23.90 -9.38
N ASP A 125 18.05 24.59 -8.27
CA ASP A 125 18.83 24.44 -7.04
C ASP A 125 18.22 23.44 -6.05
N ILE A 126 17.04 22.88 -6.34
CA ILE A 126 16.43 21.77 -5.59
C ILE A 126 16.18 20.57 -6.51
N ILE A 127 16.01 19.39 -5.91
CA ILE A 127 15.98 18.14 -6.65
C ILE A 127 14.61 17.93 -7.29
N CYS A 128 14.56 17.89 -8.63
CA CYS A 128 13.32 17.57 -9.34
C CYS A 128 13.20 16.06 -9.57
N VAL A 129 12.11 15.49 -9.10
CA VAL A 129 11.71 14.10 -9.37
C VAL A 129 10.30 14.08 -9.94
N GLU A 130 10.10 13.45 -11.08
CA GLU A 130 8.80 13.28 -11.72
C GLU A 130 8.17 11.94 -11.27
N PRO A 131 7.18 11.95 -10.34
CA PRO A 131 6.65 10.74 -9.74
C PRO A 131 5.42 10.22 -10.49
N GLY A 132 5.21 8.90 -10.44
CA GLY A 132 3.98 8.24 -10.87
C GLY A 132 3.67 8.40 -12.35
N ILE A 133 4.70 8.31 -13.22
CA ILE A 133 4.54 8.45 -14.66
C ILE A 133 3.69 7.30 -15.21
N GLY A 134 2.50 7.64 -15.73
CA GLY A 134 1.56 6.73 -16.37
C GLY A 134 1.06 7.27 -17.72
N TYR A 135 1.84 8.12 -18.38
CA TYR A 135 1.54 8.76 -19.66
C TYR A 135 2.73 8.65 -20.61
N GLY A 136 2.45 8.63 -21.91
CA GLY A 136 3.43 8.34 -22.96
C GLY A 136 4.26 9.51 -23.45
N SER A 137 4.07 10.74 -22.93
CA SER A 137 4.77 11.93 -23.39
C SER A 137 4.82 13.03 -22.34
N GLY A 138 5.73 14.00 -22.51
CA GLY A 138 5.82 15.17 -21.64
C GLY A 138 6.64 14.99 -20.37
N HIS A 139 7.32 13.86 -20.20
CA HIS A 139 8.28 13.61 -19.13
C HIS A 139 9.67 14.13 -19.56
N TRP A 140 10.35 14.72 -18.61
CA TRP A 140 11.57 15.47 -18.90
C TRP A 140 12.58 15.47 -17.74
N ALA A 141 12.13 15.17 -16.50
CA ALA A 141 13.00 15.22 -15.34
C ALA A 141 14.15 14.21 -15.45
N MET A 142 15.28 14.50 -14.79
CA MET A 142 16.41 13.58 -14.72
C MET A 142 16.06 12.32 -13.92
N TYR A 143 15.31 12.48 -12.84
CA TYR A 143 14.86 11.40 -11.96
C TYR A 143 13.39 11.13 -12.20
N LYS A 144 13.04 9.91 -12.59
CA LYS A 144 11.68 9.52 -12.97
C LYS A 144 11.23 8.27 -12.26
N ILE A 145 9.97 8.27 -11.84
CA ILE A 145 9.32 7.12 -11.24
C ILE A 145 8.13 6.74 -12.12
N PHE A 146 8.21 5.59 -12.76
CA PHE A 146 7.15 5.04 -13.59
C PHE A 146 6.22 4.16 -12.75
N GLU A 147 4.92 4.15 -13.07
CA GLU A 147 3.93 3.37 -12.31
C GLU A 147 3.87 1.89 -12.69
N SER A 148 4.48 1.49 -13.81
CA SER A 148 4.55 0.10 -14.28
C SER A 148 5.70 -0.11 -15.25
N TYR A 149 6.13 -1.36 -15.41
CA TYR A 149 7.08 -1.73 -16.47
C TYR A 149 6.46 -1.60 -17.87
N ALA A 150 5.14 -1.73 -17.99
CA ALA A 150 4.47 -1.51 -19.26
C ALA A 150 4.68 -0.09 -19.79
N ILE A 151 4.54 0.93 -18.93
CA ILE A 151 4.79 2.34 -19.31
C ILE A 151 6.28 2.63 -19.43
N TYR A 152 7.10 2.12 -18.51
CA TYR A 152 8.55 2.24 -18.57
C TYR A 152 9.09 1.75 -19.91
N ASN A 153 8.73 0.53 -20.32
CA ASN A 153 9.18 -0.07 -21.58
C ASN A 153 8.58 0.65 -22.80
N ALA A 154 7.31 1.08 -22.74
CA ALA A 154 6.69 1.86 -23.81
C ALA A 154 7.41 3.20 -24.03
N TYR A 155 7.79 3.86 -22.94
CA TYR A 155 8.54 5.11 -23.01
C TYR A 155 9.86 4.94 -23.74
N TYR A 156 10.68 3.99 -23.29
CA TYR A 156 11.98 3.74 -23.90
C TYR A 156 11.89 3.12 -25.30
N GLY A 157 10.81 2.39 -25.60
CA GLY A 157 10.54 1.84 -26.92
C GLY A 157 10.16 2.90 -27.98
N LEU A 158 9.64 4.05 -27.57
CA LEU A 158 9.34 5.16 -28.48
C LEU A 158 10.60 5.88 -29.00
N ASP A 159 11.67 5.86 -28.23
CA ASP A 159 12.89 6.66 -28.54
C ASP A 159 13.82 6.00 -29.57
N SER A 160 13.78 4.76 -29.79
CA SER A 160 14.17 3.89 -30.90
C SER A 160 14.50 2.48 -30.41
N VAL A 161 14.00 1.46 -31.07
CA VAL A 161 14.26 0.03 -30.79
C VAL A 161 15.76 -0.31 -30.84
N GLN A 162 16.57 0.51 -31.50
CA GLN A 162 18.02 0.28 -31.67
C GLN A 162 18.90 0.97 -30.63
N GLN A 163 18.38 1.90 -29.85
CA GLN A 163 19.15 2.69 -28.89
C GLN A 163 18.54 2.74 -27.50
N CYS A 164 17.76 1.73 -27.08
CA CYS A 164 17.11 1.67 -25.75
C CYS A 164 18.12 2.00 -24.63
N LYS A 165 18.44 3.27 -24.48
CA LYS A 165 19.28 3.80 -23.40
C LYS A 165 18.40 4.04 -22.20
N GLN A 166 18.38 3.08 -21.30
CA GLN A 166 17.73 3.24 -20.01
C GLN A 166 18.58 4.12 -19.09
N SER A 167 17.93 4.89 -18.24
CA SER A 167 18.58 5.66 -17.20
C SER A 167 18.71 4.85 -15.93
N PHE A 168 19.87 4.86 -15.27
CA PHE A 168 20.06 4.25 -13.97
C PHE A 168 19.18 4.83 -12.86
N TYR A 169 18.71 6.05 -13.04
CA TYR A 169 17.94 6.78 -12.04
C TYR A 169 16.43 6.66 -12.22
N ASP A 170 16.01 5.95 -13.24
CA ASP A 170 14.60 5.69 -13.49
C ASP A 170 14.19 4.39 -12.81
N VAL A 171 13.10 4.42 -12.08
CA VAL A 171 12.57 3.27 -11.34
C VAL A 171 11.11 3.04 -11.65
N VAL A 172 10.65 1.83 -11.38
CA VAL A 172 9.22 1.49 -11.40
C VAL A 172 8.76 1.34 -9.96
N ILE A 173 7.91 2.25 -9.52
CA ILE A 173 7.21 2.17 -8.24
C ILE A 173 5.71 2.20 -8.53
N PRO A 174 4.94 1.17 -8.16
CA PRO A 174 3.53 1.08 -8.50
C PRO A 174 2.72 2.21 -7.86
N ASN A 175 1.53 2.48 -8.41
CA ASN A 175 0.56 3.34 -7.74
C ASN A 175 0.14 2.72 -6.42
N TYR A 176 -0.31 3.57 -5.50
CA TYR A 176 -0.58 3.26 -4.11
C TYR A 176 -1.99 3.65 -3.72
N PHE A 177 -2.51 2.91 -2.76
CA PHE A 177 -3.89 3.04 -2.29
C PHE A 177 -3.93 2.95 -0.78
N ASP A 178 -4.86 3.71 -0.20
CA ASP A 178 -5.16 3.63 1.21
C ASP A 178 -6.07 2.41 1.44
N PRO A 179 -5.65 1.40 2.20
CA PRO A 179 -6.50 0.24 2.50
C PRO A 179 -7.83 0.60 3.16
N ASP A 180 -7.86 1.71 3.92
CA ASP A 180 -9.06 2.19 4.63
C ASP A 180 -10.13 2.77 3.70
N ASP A 181 -9.76 3.09 2.46
CA ASP A 181 -10.73 3.53 1.43
C ASP A 181 -11.59 2.35 0.88
N PHE A 182 -11.27 1.09 1.24
CA PHE A 182 -11.90 -0.11 0.67
C PHE A 182 -12.46 -1.03 1.73
N THR A 183 -13.69 -1.49 1.53
CA THR A 183 -14.32 -2.51 2.38
C THR A 183 -14.04 -3.90 1.79
N PHE A 184 -13.44 -4.78 2.58
CA PHE A 184 -13.28 -6.18 2.22
C PHE A 184 -14.53 -6.99 2.58
N LEU A 185 -15.04 -7.77 1.63
CA LEU A 185 -16.08 -8.75 1.87
C LEU A 185 -15.71 -10.08 1.20
N ALA A 186 -15.66 -11.16 1.98
CA ALA A 186 -15.45 -12.51 1.43
C ALA A 186 -16.70 -13.03 0.72
N LYS A 187 -17.89 -12.73 1.25
CA LYS A 187 -19.17 -13.11 0.63
C LYS A 187 -19.60 -12.03 -0.34
N LYS A 188 -19.84 -12.43 -1.58
CA LYS A 188 -20.20 -11.55 -2.68
C LYS A 188 -21.67 -11.70 -3.09
N ASP A 189 -22.24 -10.63 -3.63
CA ASP A 189 -23.56 -10.63 -4.25
C ASP A 189 -23.49 -11.17 -5.69
N ASP A 190 -24.62 -11.54 -6.26
CA ASP A 190 -24.69 -12.17 -7.58
C ASP A 190 -24.75 -11.17 -8.74
N TYR A 191 -23.72 -10.32 -8.87
CA TYR A 191 -23.55 -9.44 -10.03
C TYR A 191 -22.08 -9.26 -10.39
N PHE A 192 -21.83 -8.95 -11.67
CA PHE A 192 -20.55 -8.45 -12.15
C PHE A 192 -20.56 -6.92 -12.15
N LEU A 193 -19.38 -6.33 -11.96
CA LEU A 193 -19.18 -4.90 -11.96
C LEU A 193 -18.36 -4.46 -13.17
N PHE A 194 -18.78 -3.39 -13.82
CA PHE A 194 -17.93 -2.54 -14.66
C PHE A 194 -17.94 -1.14 -14.04
N ILE A 195 -16.76 -0.61 -13.67
CA ILE A 195 -16.67 0.70 -13.04
C ILE A 195 -15.56 1.53 -13.66
N GLY A 196 -15.92 2.73 -14.15
CA GLY A 196 -15.01 3.64 -14.84
C GLY A 196 -15.74 4.41 -15.95
N ARG A 197 -15.00 5.19 -16.72
CA ARG A 197 -15.58 5.91 -17.86
C ARG A 197 -16.17 4.94 -18.89
N VAL A 198 -17.42 5.17 -19.30
CA VAL A 198 -18.13 4.32 -20.24
C VAL A 198 -17.78 4.77 -21.66
N TYR A 199 -16.87 4.05 -22.30
CA TYR A 199 -16.51 4.19 -23.72
C TYR A 199 -15.83 2.91 -24.22
N ASN A 200 -15.83 2.70 -25.53
CA ASN A 200 -15.36 1.45 -26.14
C ASN A 200 -13.94 1.05 -25.74
N GLY A 201 -13.03 2.02 -25.60
CA GLY A 201 -11.64 1.76 -25.18
C GLY A 201 -11.48 1.12 -23.79
N LYS A 202 -12.52 1.19 -22.92
CA LYS A 202 -12.52 0.49 -21.61
C LYS A 202 -13.13 -0.92 -21.68
N GLY A 203 -13.52 -1.38 -22.88
CA GLY A 203 -14.00 -2.75 -23.08
C GLY A 203 -15.38 -3.02 -22.50
N ILE A 204 -16.25 -2.00 -22.42
CA ILE A 204 -17.63 -2.16 -21.93
C ILE A 204 -18.43 -3.20 -22.72
N GLN A 205 -18.22 -3.29 -24.04
CA GLN A 205 -18.85 -4.29 -24.88
C GLN A 205 -18.51 -5.71 -24.45
N ILE A 206 -17.24 -5.97 -24.10
CA ILE A 206 -16.79 -7.28 -23.60
C ILE A 206 -17.55 -7.65 -22.34
N ALA A 207 -17.70 -6.72 -21.39
CA ALA A 207 -18.43 -6.97 -20.16
C ALA A 207 -19.91 -7.29 -20.42
N ILE A 208 -20.57 -6.50 -21.29
CA ILE A 208 -21.99 -6.69 -21.65
C ILE A 208 -22.19 -8.03 -22.34
N GLU A 209 -21.41 -8.34 -23.38
CA GLU A 209 -21.59 -9.56 -24.17
C GLU A 209 -21.22 -10.82 -23.36
N ALA A 210 -20.15 -10.79 -22.58
CA ALA A 210 -19.74 -11.92 -21.77
C ALA A 210 -20.77 -12.24 -20.66
N THR A 211 -21.32 -11.23 -20.00
CA THR A 211 -22.37 -11.42 -18.98
C THR A 211 -23.69 -11.86 -19.58
N ALA A 212 -24.07 -11.34 -20.75
CA ALA A 212 -25.23 -11.81 -21.50
C ALA A 212 -25.14 -13.32 -21.83
N ALA A 213 -23.98 -13.76 -22.32
CA ALA A 213 -23.74 -15.15 -22.72
C ALA A 213 -23.84 -16.17 -21.58
N ILE A 214 -23.74 -15.72 -20.33
CA ILE A 214 -23.87 -16.56 -19.15
C ILE A 214 -25.13 -16.28 -18.32
N GLY A 215 -26.00 -15.37 -18.78
CA GLY A 215 -27.21 -14.98 -18.07
C GLY A 215 -26.96 -14.27 -16.74
N ALA A 216 -25.85 -13.57 -16.59
CA ALA A 216 -25.47 -12.91 -15.35
C ALA A 216 -25.81 -11.41 -15.37
N LYS A 217 -26.12 -10.86 -14.20
CA LYS A 217 -26.34 -9.42 -14.02
C LYS A 217 -25.01 -8.66 -14.12
N LEU A 218 -25.03 -7.53 -14.84
CA LEU A 218 -23.93 -6.57 -14.91
C LEU A 218 -24.38 -5.22 -14.35
N VAL A 219 -23.66 -4.69 -13.37
CA VAL A 219 -23.82 -3.31 -12.89
C VAL A 219 -22.74 -2.46 -13.56
N VAL A 220 -23.14 -1.36 -14.19
CA VAL A 220 -22.25 -0.43 -14.89
C VAL A 220 -22.31 0.92 -14.19
N ALA A 221 -21.17 1.36 -13.66
CA ALA A 221 -21.02 2.64 -12.97
C ALA A 221 -19.94 3.51 -13.64
N GLY A 222 -20.24 4.78 -13.87
CA GLY A 222 -19.28 5.73 -14.42
C GLY A 222 -19.86 6.87 -15.23
N GLN A 223 -18.98 7.76 -15.65
CA GLN A 223 -19.33 8.89 -16.52
C GLN A 223 -19.62 8.42 -17.96
N ASN A 224 -20.33 9.23 -18.71
CA ASN A 224 -20.89 8.97 -20.05
C ASN A 224 -22.11 8.04 -20.01
N ASN A 225 -22.50 7.54 -21.17
CA ASN A 225 -23.67 6.67 -21.34
C ASN A 225 -23.36 5.51 -22.31
N LEU A 226 -24.24 4.53 -22.36
CA LEU A 226 -24.09 3.38 -23.24
C LEU A 226 -24.38 3.70 -24.70
N GLU A 227 -25.10 4.79 -24.98
CA GLU A 227 -25.40 5.23 -26.37
C GLU A 227 -24.12 5.57 -27.12
N SER A 228 -23.14 6.21 -26.41
CA SER A 228 -21.82 6.52 -26.98
C SER A 228 -21.00 5.27 -27.35
N CYS A 229 -21.43 4.10 -26.88
CA CYS A 229 -20.83 2.80 -27.16
C CYS A 229 -21.65 1.98 -28.18
N GLY A 230 -22.71 2.58 -28.76
CA GLY A 230 -23.55 1.94 -29.78
C GLY A 230 -24.80 1.20 -29.26
N TYR A 231 -25.10 1.32 -27.95
CA TYR A 231 -26.31 0.71 -27.37
C TYR A 231 -27.46 1.70 -27.33
N THR A 232 -28.40 1.62 -28.28
CA THR A 232 -29.60 2.46 -28.32
C THR A 232 -30.61 2.13 -27.21
N THR A 233 -30.51 0.94 -26.64
CA THR A 233 -31.31 0.48 -25.49
C THR A 233 -30.37 -0.25 -24.49
N ILE A 234 -30.63 -0.08 -23.21
CA ILE A 234 -29.88 -0.80 -22.17
C ILE A 234 -30.32 -2.26 -22.17
N PRO A 235 -29.40 -3.24 -22.36
CA PRO A 235 -29.75 -4.65 -22.30
C PRO A 235 -30.39 -5.04 -20.96
N SER A 236 -31.34 -5.93 -20.94
CA SER A 236 -32.16 -6.26 -19.74
C SER A 236 -31.38 -6.80 -18.55
N HIS A 237 -30.20 -7.37 -18.77
CA HIS A 237 -29.30 -7.86 -17.70
C HIS A 237 -28.34 -6.80 -17.19
N VAL A 238 -28.34 -5.60 -17.78
CA VAL A 238 -27.45 -4.48 -17.42
C VAL A 238 -28.20 -3.46 -16.58
N GLU A 239 -27.69 -3.13 -15.43
CA GLU A 239 -28.10 -2.01 -14.60
C GLU A 239 -27.07 -0.87 -14.75
N PHE A 240 -27.45 0.22 -15.41
CA PHE A 240 -26.59 1.40 -15.55
C PHE A 240 -26.94 2.41 -14.45
N VAL A 241 -26.02 2.62 -13.50
CA VAL A 241 -26.21 3.50 -12.32
C VAL A 241 -25.61 4.91 -12.50
N GLY A 242 -24.89 5.14 -13.61
CA GLY A 242 -24.26 6.44 -13.87
C GLY A 242 -23.04 6.71 -12.99
N HIS A 243 -22.76 8.00 -12.77
CA HIS A 243 -21.69 8.42 -11.86
C HIS A 243 -22.04 8.08 -10.42
N VAL A 244 -21.09 7.53 -9.69
CA VAL A 244 -21.22 7.13 -8.27
C VAL A 244 -20.24 7.89 -7.39
N ASP A 245 -20.64 8.23 -6.18
CA ASP A 245 -19.78 8.82 -5.16
C ASP A 245 -18.81 7.79 -4.54
N VAL A 246 -17.99 8.23 -3.61
CA VAL A 246 -16.96 7.39 -2.96
C VAL A 246 -17.60 6.20 -2.22
N GLU A 247 -18.68 6.43 -1.46
CA GLU A 247 -19.35 5.37 -0.69
C GLU A 247 -20.09 4.38 -1.57
N GLN A 248 -20.78 4.85 -2.60
CA GLN A 248 -21.41 4.00 -3.60
C GLN A 248 -20.38 3.15 -4.35
N ARG A 249 -19.23 3.76 -4.70
CA ARG A 249 -18.10 3.08 -5.33
C ARG A 249 -17.55 1.97 -4.44
N ARG A 250 -17.30 2.26 -3.17
CA ARG A 250 -16.85 1.32 -2.13
C ARG A 250 -17.82 0.15 -2.01
N HIS A 251 -19.12 0.42 -1.92
CA HIS A 251 -20.15 -0.59 -1.83
C HIS A 251 -20.17 -1.50 -3.07
N LEU A 252 -20.22 -0.91 -4.27
CA LEU A 252 -20.27 -1.69 -5.51
C LEU A 252 -19.05 -2.60 -5.68
N MET A 253 -17.86 -2.12 -5.35
CA MET A 253 -16.64 -2.91 -5.45
C MET A 253 -16.61 -4.04 -4.43
N SER A 254 -17.02 -3.81 -3.17
CA SER A 254 -16.96 -4.84 -2.14
C SER A 254 -17.96 -5.97 -2.33
N HIS A 255 -19.12 -5.71 -2.93
CA HIS A 255 -20.20 -6.68 -3.08
C HIS A 255 -20.17 -7.46 -4.40
N ALA A 256 -19.51 -6.96 -5.45
CA ALA A 256 -19.45 -7.64 -6.74
C ALA A 256 -18.74 -8.99 -6.65
N LYS A 257 -19.31 -10.03 -7.32
CA LYS A 257 -18.65 -11.35 -7.42
C LYS A 257 -17.42 -11.36 -8.34
N GLY A 258 -17.29 -10.35 -9.20
CA GLY A 258 -16.15 -10.12 -10.08
C GLY A 258 -16.30 -8.81 -10.83
N ALA A 259 -15.20 -8.24 -11.29
CA ALA A 259 -15.20 -7.00 -12.05
C ALA A 259 -14.54 -7.16 -13.43
N PHE A 260 -15.14 -6.60 -14.46
CA PHE A 260 -14.54 -6.49 -15.80
C PHE A 260 -13.72 -5.21 -15.89
N VAL A 261 -12.42 -5.36 -16.10
CA VAL A 261 -11.46 -4.26 -16.33
C VAL A 261 -10.70 -4.57 -17.61
N ALA A 262 -11.41 -4.54 -18.74
CA ALA A 262 -10.97 -5.10 -20.01
C ALA A 262 -10.53 -4.01 -21.01
N SER A 263 -9.69 -3.05 -20.58
CA SER A 263 -9.18 -1.96 -21.45
C SER A 263 -8.60 -2.48 -22.76
N LEU A 264 -8.89 -1.78 -23.86
CA LEU A 264 -8.45 -2.12 -25.24
C LEU A 264 -7.22 -1.29 -25.67
N TYR A 265 -6.43 -0.83 -24.72
CA TYR A 265 -5.18 -0.09 -24.95
C TYR A 265 -4.11 -0.55 -23.96
N ASN A 266 -2.89 -0.07 -24.14
CA ASN A 266 -1.79 -0.31 -23.21
C ASN A 266 -2.12 0.37 -21.87
N GLU A 267 -2.74 -0.38 -20.94
CA GLU A 267 -3.16 0.15 -19.64
C GLU A 267 -1.93 0.54 -18.82
N PRO A 268 -1.79 1.80 -18.41
CA PRO A 268 -0.60 2.25 -17.69
C PRO A 268 -0.40 1.57 -16.35
N PHE A 269 -1.48 1.33 -15.60
CA PHE A 269 -1.40 0.70 -14.28
C PHE A 269 -2.60 -0.21 -13.98
N GLY A 270 -3.82 0.24 -14.29
CA GLY A 270 -5.03 -0.50 -13.95
C GLY A 270 -5.55 -0.19 -12.54
N GLY A 271 -5.62 1.08 -12.15
CA GLY A 271 -6.03 1.49 -10.80
C GLY A 271 -7.36 0.88 -10.36
N THR A 272 -8.37 0.91 -11.20
CA THR A 272 -9.69 0.28 -10.91
C THR A 272 -9.59 -1.21 -10.59
N MET A 273 -8.68 -1.93 -11.26
CA MET A 273 -8.41 -3.33 -10.97
C MET A 273 -7.90 -3.49 -9.54
N VAL A 274 -6.88 -2.73 -9.16
CA VAL A 274 -6.28 -2.80 -7.81
C VAL A 274 -7.28 -2.41 -6.73
N GLU A 275 -8.13 -1.42 -6.97
CA GLU A 275 -9.22 -1.02 -6.07
C GLU A 275 -10.22 -2.17 -5.84
N CYS A 276 -10.58 -2.91 -6.90
CA CYS A 276 -11.40 -4.12 -6.77
C CYS A 276 -10.69 -5.20 -5.94
N LEU A 277 -9.39 -5.40 -6.16
CA LEU A 277 -8.60 -6.37 -5.40
C LEU A 277 -8.52 -6.01 -3.91
N PHE A 278 -8.38 -4.73 -3.55
CA PHE A 278 -8.47 -4.29 -2.15
C PHE A 278 -9.80 -4.65 -1.52
N SER A 279 -10.88 -4.65 -2.29
CA SER A 279 -12.22 -5.04 -1.83
C SER A 279 -12.44 -6.57 -1.83
N GLY A 280 -11.41 -7.36 -2.18
CA GLY A 280 -11.53 -8.82 -2.33
C GLY A 280 -12.33 -9.23 -3.56
N THR A 281 -12.46 -8.36 -4.55
CA THR A 281 -13.24 -8.64 -5.77
C THR A 281 -12.30 -9.04 -6.90
N PRO A 282 -12.37 -10.30 -7.37
CA PRO A 282 -11.52 -10.77 -8.46
C PRO A 282 -11.85 -10.09 -9.78
N VAL A 283 -10.84 -9.98 -10.64
CA VAL A 283 -10.95 -9.20 -11.87
C VAL A 283 -10.80 -10.03 -13.14
N ILE A 284 -11.45 -9.62 -14.22
CA ILE A 284 -11.31 -10.18 -15.56
C ILE A 284 -10.73 -9.08 -16.44
N THR A 285 -9.50 -9.28 -16.93
CA THR A 285 -8.75 -8.27 -17.67
C THR A 285 -8.34 -8.75 -19.05
N THR A 286 -7.98 -7.83 -19.93
CA THR A 286 -7.20 -8.10 -21.14
C THR A 286 -5.71 -8.30 -20.80
N PRO A 287 -4.87 -8.85 -21.68
CA PRO A 287 -3.43 -9.04 -21.45
C PRO A 287 -2.61 -7.82 -21.89
N TRP A 288 -3.13 -6.60 -21.80
CA TRP A 288 -2.45 -5.41 -22.30
C TRP A 288 -2.00 -4.47 -21.20
N GLY A 289 -0.78 -3.96 -21.36
CA GLY A 289 -0.18 -3.05 -20.41
C GLY A 289 0.07 -3.70 -19.04
N ALA A 290 -0.10 -2.92 -18.00
CA ALA A 290 0.17 -3.32 -16.62
C ALA A 290 -0.77 -4.41 -16.06
N PHE A 291 -1.80 -4.82 -16.79
CA PHE A 291 -2.62 -5.95 -16.35
C PHE A 291 -1.82 -7.25 -16.25
N THR A 292 -0.78 -7.42 -17.09
CA THR A 292 0.09 -8.60 -17.03
C THR A 292 1.05 -8.58 -15.84
N GLU A 293 1.24 -7.42 -15.22
CA GLU A 293 2.07 -7.25 -14.04
C GLU A 293 1.25 -7.30 -12.74
N ASN A 294 0.03 -6.78 -12.78
CA ASN A 294 -0.76 -6.46 -11.60
C ASN A 294 -1.92 -7.43 -11.36
N ASN A 295 -2.33 -8.24 -12.36
CA ASN A 295 -3.34 -9.28 -12.21
C ASN A 295 -2.70 -10.68 -12.31
N LEU A 296 -2.78 -11.47 -11.28
CA LEU A 296 -2.27 -12.84 -11.26
C LEU A 296 -3.33 -13.80 -11.80
N HIS A 297 -3.08 -14.33 -13.01
CA HIS A 297 -4.02 -15.26 -13.67
C HIS A 297 -4.29 -16.51 -12.82
N GLY A 298 -5.56 -16.74 -12.49
CA GLY A 298 -5.99 -17.87 -11.67
C GLY A 298 -5.88 -17.67 -10.16
N ILE A 299 -5.34 -16.53 -9.69
CA ILE A 299 -5.15 -16.20 -8.28
C ILE A 299 -5.94 -14.95 -7.89
N THR A 300 -5.73 -13.82 -8.58
CA THR A 300 -6.46 -12.57 -8.29
C THR A 300 -7.55 -12.29 -9.33
N GLY A 301 -7.58 -13.08 -10.38
CA GLY A 301 -8.52 -12.95 -11.48
C GLY A 301 -8.09 -13.75 -12.70
N TYR A 302 -8.64 -13.38 -13.86
CA TYR A 302 -8.31 -14.03 -15.12
C TYR A 302 -7.90 -13.01 -16.17
N ILE A 303 -6.83 -13.34 -16.92
CA ILE A 303 -6.37 -12.56 -18.07
C ILE A 303 -6.88 -13.25 -19.33
N CYS A 304 -7.68 -12.56 -20.16
CA CYS A 304 -8.45 -13.11 -21.27
C CYS A 304 -8.20 -12.35 -22.58
N ARG A 305 -8.27 -13.06 -23.71
CA ARG A 305 -8.10 -12.49 -25.08
C ARG A 305 -9.31 -12.72 -25.97
N THR A 306 -10.01 -13.85 -25.82
CA THR A 306 -11.11 -14.23 -26.69
C THR A 306 -12.43 -14.19 -25.93
N PHE A 307 -13.54 -14.14 -26.68
CA PHE A 307 -14.88 -14.17 -26.12
C PHE A 307 -15.11 -15.41 -25.25
N GLU A 308 -14.62 -16.56 -25.72
CA GLU A 308 -14.73 -17.82 -24.99
C GLU A 308 -13.96 -17.78 -23.67
N GLN A 309 -12.78 -17.13 -23.65
CA GLN A 309 -12.01 -16.95 -22.42
C GLN A 309 -12.72 -16.02 -21.44
N PHE A 310 -13.29 -14.90 -21.90
CA PHE A 310 -14.05 -13.99 -21.05
C PHE A 310 -15.29 -14.66 -20.46
N THR A 311 -16.04 -15.40 -21.26
CA THR A 311 -17.22 -16.14 -20.79
C THR A 311 -16.84 -17.28 -19.84
N TRP A 312 -15.76 -18.00 -20.12
CA TRP A 312 -15.23 -19.03 -19.24
C TRP A 312 -14.80 -18.43 -17.89
N ALA A 313 -14.04 -17.35 -17.92
CA ALA A 313 -13.58 -16.63 -16.72
C ALA A 313 -14.76 -16.16 -15.86
N ALA A 314 -15.78 -15.59 -16.48
CA ALA A 314 -16.98 -15.15 -15.78
C ALA A 314 -17.73 -16.32 -15.11
N ARG A 315 -17.86 -17.48 -15.78
CA ARG A 315 -18.44 -18.69 -15.17
C ARG A 315 -17.62 -19.25 -14.00
N ASN A 316 -16.31 -19.07 -14.03
CA ASN A 316 -15.38 -19.65 -13.07
C ASN A 316 -14.84 -18.65 -12.05
N ILE A 317 -15.35 -17.40 -12.01
CA ILE A 317 -14.84 -16.35 -11.14
C ILE A 317 -14.92 -16.72 -9.65
N HIS A 318 -15.90 -17.54 -9.28
CA HIS A 318 -16.10 -18.07 -7.92
C HIS A 318 -14.95 -18.96 -7.41
N LYS A 319 -14.04 -19.41 -8.29
CA LYS A 319 -12.85 -20.19 -7.91
C LYS A 319 -11.71 -19.32 -7.37
N ILE A 320 -11.78 -18.01 -7.59
CA ILE A 320 -10.79 -17.07 -7.05
C ILE A 320 -11.16 -16.77 -5.61
N ASN A 321 -10.18 -16.91 -4.72
CA ASN A 321 -10.35 -16.58 -3.31
C ASN A 321 -10.29 -15.06 -3.10
N PRO A 322 -11.33 -14.43 -2.54
CA PRO A 322 -11.31 -13.00 -2.24
C PRO A 322 -10.15 -12.56 -1.34
N GLN A 323 -9.72 -13.42 -0.42
CA GLN A 323 -8.61 -13.12 0.48
C GLN A 323 -7.28 -12.98 -0.29
N ASP A 324 -7.03 -13.81 -1.31
CA ASP A 324 -5.82 -13.71 -2.13
C ASP A 324 -5.79 -12.39 -2.92
N CYS A 325 -6.96 -11.93 -3.40
CA CYS A 325 -7.10 -10.61 -4.02
C CYS A 325 -6.70 -9.50 -3.05
N ARG A 326 -7.24 -9.52 -1.83
CA ARG A 326 -6.94 -8.54 -0.78
C ARG A 326 -5.47 -8.56 -0.39
N SER A 327 -4.92 -9.74 -0.13
CA SER A 327 -3.52 -9.92 0.27
C SER A 327 -2.56 -9.42 -0.81
N TRP A 328 -2.82 -9.76 -2.08
CA TRP A 328 -2.03 -9.23 -3.19
C TRP A 328 -2.03 -7.71 -3.24
N ALA A 329 -3.21 -7.09 -3.09
CA ALA A 329 -3.36 -5.64 -3.11
C ALA A 329 -2.61 -4.98 -1.95
N LEU A 330 -2.76 -5.48 -0.72
CA LEU A 330 -2.09 -4.97 0.47
C LEU A 330 -0.57 -5.04 0.35
N ASN A 331 -0.04 -6.19 -0.05
CA ASN A 331 1.40 -6.43 -0.08
C ASN A 331 2.14 -5.69 -1.21
N ASN A 332 1.42 -5.24 -2.25
CA ASN A 332 2.08 -4.61 -3.40
C ASN A 332 1.70 -3.15 -3.61
N PHE A 333 0.51 -2.72 -3.17
CA PHE A 333 -0.06 -1.43 -3.56
C PHE A 333 -0.58 -0.59 -2.38
N SER A 334 -0.42 -1.02 -1.13
CA SER A 334 -0.79 -0.21 0.04
C SER A 334 0.10 1.02 0.16
N LEU A 335 -0.41 2.09 0.79
CA LEU A 335 0.38 3.29 1.10
C LEU A 335 1.65 2.93 1.84
N GLU A 336 1.56 2.02 2.81
CA GLU A 336 2.67 1.58 3.63
C GLU A 336 3.76 0.90 2.80
N ARG A 337 3.38 -0.10 1.97
CA ARG A 337 4.33 -0.81 1.11
C ARG A 337 5.03 0.12 0.14
N VAL A 338 4.28 1.01 -0.49
CA VAL A 338 4.82 1.88 -1.52
C VAL A 338 5.60 3.05 -0.94
N ALA A 339 5.25 3.52 0.27
CA ALA A 339 6.01 4.56 0.96
C ALA A 339 7.49 4.20 1.11
N SER A 340 7.78 2.96 1.53
CA SER A 340 9.16 2.49 1.69
C SER A 340 9.94 2.52 0.39
N LEU A 341 9.29 2.18 -0.75
CA LEU A 341 9.92 2.24 -2.06
C LEU A 341 10.25 3.68 -2.47
N TYR A 342 9.37 4.62 -2.17
CA TYR A 342 9.60 6.04 -2.43
C TYR A 342 10.73 6.60 -1.55
N GLU A 343 10.73 6.26 -0.25
CA GLU A 343 11.79 6.70 0.68
C GLU A 343 13.15 6.21 0.25
N ASP A 344 13.28 4.91 -0.07
CA ASP A 344 14.52 4.32 -0.57
C ASP A 344 15.01 5.03 -1.85
N PHE A 345 14.10 5.28 -2.77
CA PHE A 345 14.44 6.00 -4.00
C PHE A 345 14.90 7.44 -3.71
N PHE A 346 14.17 8.19 -2.89
CA PHE A 346 14.55 9.56 -2.56
C PHE A 346 15.88 9.63 -1.79
N GLU A 347 16.15 8.71 -0.90
CA GLU A 347 17.45 8.60 -0.21
C GLU A 347 18.57 8.30 -1.20
N SER A 348 18.34 7.38 -2.15
CA SER A 348 19.30 7.07 -3.20
C SER A 348 19.60 8.30 -4.07
N VAL A 349 18.58 9.07 -4.42
CA VAL A 349 18.75 10.32 -5.19
C VAL A 349 19.52 11.37 -4.38
N LEU A 350 19.27 11.51 -3.08
CA LEU A 350 20.05 12.39 -2.20
C LEU A 350 21.54 12.01 -2.15
N ASP A 351 21.84 10.73 -2.07
CA ASP A 351 23.23 10.23 -2.07
C ASP A 351 23.93 10.56 -3.38
N ILE A 352 23.27 10.38 -4.52
CA ILE A 352 23.80 10.73 -5.84
C ILE A 352 24.00 12.26 -5.94
N TYR A 353 22.99 13.03 -5.55
CA TYR A 353 23.02 14.47 -5.59
C TYR A 353 24.08 15.05 -4.65
N GLY A 354 24.27 14.43 -3.48
CA GLY A 354 25.33 14.70 -2.53
C GLY A 354 26.73 14.20 -2.95
N LYS A 355 26.88 13.63 -4.18
CA LYS A 355 28.13 13.09 -4.73
C LYS A 355 28.67 11.84 -4.05
N LYS A 356 27.86 11.09 -3.31
CA LYS A 356 28.25 9.82 -2.70
C LYS A 356 28.27 8.66 -3.69
N GLY A 357 27.54 8.77 -4.77
CA GLY A 357 27.44 7.76 -5.82
C GLY A 357 26.33 6.74 -5.58
N TRP A 358 25.77 6.24 -6.68
CA TRP A 358 24.67 5.25 -6.70
C TRP A 358 25.04 3.90 -6.11
N TYR A 359 26.31 3.55 -6.16
CA TYR A 359 26.82 2.23 -5.81
C TYR A 359 27.36 2.13 -4.38
N GLU A 360 27.29 3.20 -3.59
CA GLU A 360 27.69 3.12 -2.20
C GLU A 360 26.66 2.29 -1.42
N PRO A 361 27.06 1.13 -0.85
CA PRO A 361 26.12 0.27 -0.17
C PRO A 361 25.61 0.96 1.10
N HIS A 362 24.30 1.15 1.19
CA HIS A 362 23.65 1.53 2.43
C HIS A 362 23.34 0.25 3.24
N PRO A 363 23.74 0.15 4.52
CA PRO A 363 23.53 -1.07 5.31
C PRO A 363 22.07 -1.57 5.31
N ASP A 364 21.12 -0.65 5.30
CA ASP A 364 19.69 -0.98 5.34
C ASP A 364 19.09 -1.27 3.94
N ARG A 365 19.82 -0.97 2.86
CA ARG A 365 19.33 -1.21 1.48
C ARG A 365 19.55 -2.63 0.99
N VAL A 366 20.44 -3.39 1.61
CA VAL A 366 20.69 -4.80 1.25
C VAL A 366 19.42 -5.64 1.40
N HIS A 367 18.51 -5.21 2.28
CA HIS A 367 17.23 -5.88 2.54
C HIS A 367 16.06 -5.30 1.75
N LEU A 368 16.26 -4.19 1.04
CA LEU A 368 15.23 -3.59 0.20
C LEU A 368 15.19 -4.30 -1.16
N THR A 369 14.59 -5.46 -1.17
CA THR A 369 14.16 -6.13 -2.40
C THR A 369 12.97 -5.35 -2.97
N SER A 370 13.24 -4.12 -3.39
CA SER A 370 12.25 -3.12 -3.76
C SER A 370 11.27 -3.55 -4.84
N ASN A 371 11.63 -4.53 -5.65
CA ASN A 371 10.83 -5.03 -6.76
C ASN A 371 10.30 -6.45 -6.54
N THR A 372 10.47 -7.03 -5.36
CA THR A 372 9.92 -8.36 -5.07
C THR A 372 8.40 -8.23 -4.90
N ARG A 373 7.66 -8.78 -5.86
CA ARG A 373 6.21 -8.92 -5.77
C ARG A 373 5.88 -10.10 -4.86
N TYR A 374 4.90 -9.90 -3.99
CA TYR A 374 4.27 -11.01 -3.30
C TYR A 374 3.44 -11.82 -4.30
N TYR A 375 3.53 -13.14 -4.28
CA TYR A 375 2.74 -14.03 -5.12
C TYR A 375 1.91 -14.95 -4.22
N PRO A 376 0.57 -14.74 -4.12
CA PRO A 376 -0.31 -15.64 -3.36
C PRO A 376 -0.19 -17.07 -3.91
N GLY A 377 -0.13 -18.06 -3.02
CA GLY A 377 0.00 -19.48 -3.40
C GLY A 377 1.42 -19.93 -3.75
N VAL A 378 2.40 -19.04 -3.86
CA VAL A 378 3.79 -19.37 -3.58
C VAL A 378 3.91 -19.25 -2.06
N GLU A 379 3.45 -20.29 -1.36
CA GLU A 379 3.86 -20.46 0.03
C GLU A 379 5.38 -20.64 0.02
N GLU A 380 6.13 -19.58 0.24
CA GLU A 380 7.39 -19.73 0.92
C GLU A 380 7.00 -20.23 2.31
N LYS A 381 7.01 -21.53 2.46
CA LYS A 381 6.83 -22.13 3.77
C LYS A 381 7.97 -21.61 4.61
N ILE A 382 7.62 -20.93 5.70
CA ILE A 382 8.60 -20.59 6.72
C ILE A 382 9.32 -21.88 7.05
N ASP A 383 10.60 -21.95 6.74
CA ASP A 383 11.45 -23.09 7.04
C ASP A 383 11.76 -23.05 8.54
N PHE A 384 11.01 -23.84 9.30
CA PHE A 384 11.15 -23.89 10.76
C PHE A 384 12.54 -24.38 11.20
N ASP A 385 13.19 -25.25 10.42
CA ASP A 385 14.53 -25.75 10.74
C ASP A 385 15.58 -24.64 10.53
N PHE A 386 15.42 -23.85 9.45
CA PHE A 386 16.26 -22.69 9.19
C PHE A 386 16.09 -21.61 10.27
N LEU A 387 14.86 -21.23 10.61
CA LEU A 387 14.59 -20.27 11.70
C LEU A 387 15.17 -20.73 13.02
N ALA A 388 14.97 -22.03 13.35
CA ALA A 388 15.48 -22.60 14.58
C ALA A 388 17.01 -22.51 14.67
N ALA A 389 17.72 -22.73 13.57
CA ALA A 389 19.18 -22.64 13.54
C ALA A 389 19.69 -21.20 13.67
N GLU A 390 19.04 -20.24 12.98
CA GLU A 390 19.46 -18.85 12.96
C GLU A 390 19.10 -18.09 14.25
N GLU A 391 17.92 -18.32 14.82
CA GLU A 391 17.43 -17.52 15.95
C GLU A 391 17.76 -18.11 17.31
N ARG A 392 18.13 -19.38 17.40
CA ARG A 392 18.38 -20.06 18.67
C ARG A 392 19.37 -19.35 19.59
N PRO A 393 20.55 -18.87 19.12
CA PRO A 393 21.50 -18.19 19.99
C PRO A 393 20.94 -16.88 20.59
N PHE A 394 20.05 -16.20 19.81
CA PHE A 394 19.38 -15.00 20.26
C PHE A 394 18.25 -15.32 21.25
N ALA A 395 17.43 -16.34 20.97
CA ALA A 395 16.35 -16.79 21.84
C ALA A 395 16.87 -17.19 23.24
N ASP A 396 17.99 -17.91 23.31
CA ASP A 396 18.62 -18.30 24.57
C ASP A 396 19.03 -17.05 25.39
N ARG A 397 19.57 -16.02 24.75
CA ARG A 397 19.93 -14.77 25.42
C ARG A 397 18.72 -13.99 25.92
N LEU A 398 17.69 -13.86 25.07
CA LEU A 398 16.46 -13.18 25.45
C LEU A 398 15.77 -13.89 26.61
N ALA A 399 15.74 -15.22 26.60
CA ALA A 399 15.16 -16.03 27.67
C ALA A 399 15.90 -15.82 29.01
N ILE A 400 17.24 -15.79 29.01
CA ILE A 400 18.04 -15.48 30.20
C ILE A 400 17.73 -14.06 30.71
N TRP A 401 17.65 -13.07 29.80
CA TRP A 401 17.31 -11.70 30.19
C TRP A 401 15.91 -11.62 30.80
N ILE A 402 14.90 -12.28 30.23
CA ILE A 402 13.53 -12.34 30.76
C ILE A 402 13.53 -12.97 32.16
N HIS A 403 14.22 -14.12 32.33
CA HIS A 403 14.33 -14.79 33.62
C HIS A 403 14.95 -13.87 34.69
N ASP A 404 16.08 -13.22 34.41
CA ASP A 404 16.81 -12.42 35.39
C ASP A 404 16.14 -11.08 35.70
N TYR A 405 15.55 -10.43 34.69
CA TYR A 405 14.93 -9.11 34.82
C TYR A 405 13.53 -9.16 35.42
N TYR A 406 12.65 -10.00 34.87
CA TYR A 406 11.27 -10.08 35.31
C TYR A 406 11.03 -11.10 36.42
N LYS A 407 11.85 -12.13 36.54
CA LYS A 407 11.71 -13.28 37.44
C LYS A 407 10.29 -13.87 37.43
N PRO A 408 9.77 -14.21 36.25
CA PRO A 408 8.39 -14.65 36.11
C PRO A 408 8.22 -16.09 36.60
N ASN A 409 7.04 -16.41 37.15
CA ASN A 409 6.66 -17.80 37.48
C ASN A 409 6.18 -18.55 36.24
N ASN A 410 5.64 -17.84 35.26
CA ASN A 410 5.20 -18.40 33.98
C ASN A 410 5.25 -17.36 32.87
N ALA A 411 5.31 -17.86 31.63
CA ALA A 411 5.29 -17.04 30.42
C ALA A 411 4.39 -17.65 29.33
N ILE A 412 4.07 -16.85 28.34
CA ILE A 412 3.39 -17.27 27.11
C ILE A 412 4.12 -16.67 25.89
N ASP A 413 4.26 -17.48 24.85
CA ASP A 413 4.85 -17.10 23.56
C ASP A 413 3.74 -17.12 22.51
N LEU A 414 3.32 -15.93 22.06
CA LEU A 414 2.17 -15.71 21.18
C LEU A 414 2.62 -15.58 19.73
N GLY A 415 2.24 -16.54 18.87
CA GLY A 415 2.77 -16.68 17.52
C GLY A 415 4.15 -17.34 17.54
N CYS A 416 4.27 -18.42 18.29
CA CYS A 416 5.54 -19.05 18.63
C CYS A 416 6.28 -19.70 17.44
N GLY A 417 5.60 -19.88 16.28
CA GLY A 417 6.16 -20.60 15.15
C GLY A 417 6.73 -21.97 15.57
N PRO A 418 8.02 -22.27 15.30
CA PRO A 418 8.64 -23.54 15.69
C PRO A 418 8.92 -23.67 17.21
N GLY A 419 8.53 -22.69 18.03
CA GLY A 419 8.69 -22.74 19.50
C GLY A 419 10.11 -22.46 20.01
N ILE A 420 10.92 -21.74 19.26
CA ILE A 420 12.33 -21.48 19.63
C ILE A 420 12.43 -20.70 20.94
N TYR A 421 11.66 -19.64 21.06
CA TYR A 421 11.62 -18.79 22.26
C TYR A 421 10.91 -19.50 23.42
N THR A 422 9.85 -20.25 23.12
CA THR A 422 9.17 -21.11 24.11
C THR A 422 10.15 -22.09 24.76
N GLN A 423 10.93 -22.82 23.93
CA GLN A 423 11.93 -23.79 24.42
C GLN A 423 13.05 -23.09 25.19
N ALA A 424 13.54 -21.96 24.69
CA ALA A 424 14.60 -21.19 25.35
C ALA A 424 14.18 -20.72 26.75
N LEU A 425 12.92 -20.26 26.91
CA LEU A 425 12.37 -19.86 28.21
C LEU A 425 12.25 -21.06 29.17
N ASN A 426 11.74 -22.20 28.70
CA ASN A 426 11.67 -23.41 29.51
C ASN A 426 13.07 -23.89 29.96
N ILE A 427 14.07 -23.85 29.10
CA ILE A 427 15.46 -24.17 29.44
C ILE A 427 16.04 -23.17 30.45
N ALA A 428 15.71 -21.89 30.33
CA ALA A 428 16.14 -20.85 31.27
C ALA A 428 15.41 -20.94 32.63
N GLY A 429 14.49 -21.89 32.83
CA GLY A 429 13.76 -22.09 34.06
C GLY A 429 12.45 -21.29 34.19
N VAL A 430 11.96 -20.73 33.11
CA VAL A 430 10.68 -20.03 33.03
C VAL A 430 9.66 -20.95 32.36
N PRO A 431 8.69 -21.54 33.07
CA PRO A 431 7.63 -22.32 32.45
C PRO A 431 6.87 -21.52 31.40
N CYS A 432 6.97 -21.90 30.13
CA CYS A 432 6.40 -21.20 29.01
C CYS A 432 5.59 -22.13 28.10
N VAL A 433 4.42 -21.68 27.66
CA VAL A 433 3.60 -22.31 26.62
C VAL A 433 3.63 -21.43 25.38
N GLY A 434 3.91 -22.04 24.23
CA GLY A 434 3.85 -21.39 22.92
C GLY A 434 2.53 -21.65 22.22
N ILE A 435 2.00 -20.63 21.56
CA ILE A 435 0.73 -20.70 20.81
C ILE A 435 0.96 -20.25 19.38
N ASP A 436 0.48 -21.06 18.43
CA ASP A 436 0.48 -20.72 17.01
C ASP A 436 -0.72 -21.38 16.31
N ASN A 437 -1.19 -20.80 15.20
CA ASN A 437 -2.24 -21.40 14.39
C ASN A 437 -1.70 -22.42 13.37
N ASP A 438 -0.38 -22.49 13.18
CA ASP A 438 0.25 -23.44 12.26
C ASP A 438 0.05 -24.89 12.76
N PRO A 439 -0.52 -25.78 11.92
CA PRO A 439 -0.76 -27.16 12.34
C PRO A 439 0.52 -27.95 12.67
N ARG A 440 1.70 -27.47 12.29
CA ARG A 440 2.99 -28.12 12.61
C ARG A 440 3.37 -28.03 14.10
N VAL A 441 2.76 -27.11 14.87
CA VAL A 441 2.99 -27.01 16.32
C VAL A 441 2.22 -28.07 17.10
N LYS A 442 1.23 -28.71 16.47
CA LYS A 442 0.43 -29.77 17.11
C LYS A 442 1.31 -30.95 17.52
N ASP A 443 1.06 -31.45 18.69
CA ASP A 443 1.77 -32.58 19.29
C ASP A 443 3.27 -32.32 19.61
N GLN A 444 3.70 -31.06 19.63
CA GLN A 444 5.03 -30.69 20.12
C GLN A 444 4.99 -30.32 21.61
N GLU A 445 6.07 -30.62 22.32
CA GLU A 445 6.19 -30.34 23.74
C GLU A 445 6.16 -28.81 23.98
N TYR A 446 5.31 -28.37 24.92
CA TYR A 446 5.08 -26.96 25.29
C TYR A 446 4.41 -26.09 24.22
N LEU A 447 3.97 -26.64 23.07
CA LEU A 447 3.29 -25.89 22.03
C LEU A 447 1.82 -26.28 21.93
N GLU A 448 0.97 -25.30 21.63
CA GLU A 448 -0.48 -25.50 21.48
C GLU A 448 -0.94 -24.84 20.17
N GLN A 449 -1.72 -25.57 19.38
CA GLN A 449 -2.36 -25.00 18.20
C GLN A 449 -3.60 -24.22 18.61
N ASP A 450 -3.56 -22.89 18.47
CA ASP A 450 -4.68 -22.01 18.77
C ASP A 450 -4.60 -20.74 17.90
N ASN A 451 -5.73 -20.02 17.78
CA ASN A 451 -5.82 -18.81 16.97
C ASN A 451 -5.69 -17.56 17.86
N LEU A 452 -4.68 -16.74 17.63
CA LEU A 452 -4.45 -15.50 18.38
C LEU A 452 -5.60 -14.49 18.28
N LEU A 453 -6.44 -14.58 17.25
CA LEU A 453 -7.62 -13.72 17.09
C LEU A 453 -8.84 -14.20 17.87
N ASP A 454 -8.87 -15.49 18.28
CA ASP A 454 -9.98 -16.10 19.02
C ASP A 454 -9.43 -17.23 19.89
N LEU A 455 -8.76 -16.88 20.99
CA LEU A 455 -8.11 -17.83 21.89
C LEU A 455 -9.15 -18.74 22.56
N ALA A 456 -8.98 -20.05 22.42
CA ALA A 456 -9.90 -21.06 22.93
C ALA A 456 -9.96 -21.09 24.46
N ARG A 457 -8.96 -20.54 25.15
CA ARG A 457 -8.92 -20.48 26.61
C ARG A 457 -8.31 -19.19 27.15
N ASN A 458 -8.62 -18.90 28.42
CA ASN A 458 -8.06 -17.73 29.11
C ASN A 458 -6.69 -18.10 29.69
N TYR A 459 -5.66 -17.35 29.27
CA TYR A 459 -4.32 -17.43 29.85
C TYR A 459 -4.13 -16.30 30.89
N SER A 460 -3.26 -16.53 31.87
CA SER A 460 -2.91 -15.54 32.89
C SER A 460 -1.44 -15.72 33.24
N THR A 461 -0.58 -14.89 32.65
CA THR A 461 0.87 -15.06 32.71
C THR A 461 1.59 -13.85 33.28
N ASP A 462 2.76 -14.07 33.86
CA ASP A 462 3.64 -13.01 34.37
C ASP A 462 4.29 -12.23 33.23
N VAL A 463 4.67 -12.94 32.14
CA VAL A 463 5.28 -12.35 30.95
C VAL A 463 4.64 -12.94 29.70
N ALA A 464 4.21 -12.10 28.79
CA ALA A 464 3.90 -12.47 27.42
C ALA A 464 5.01 -11.99 26.49
N ILE A 465 5.39 -12.84 25.53
CA ILE A 465 6.21 -12.43 24.39
C ILE A 465 5.39 -12.62 23.11
N CYS A 466 5.55 -11.69 22.16
CA CYS A 466 4.94 -11.75 20.83
C CYS A 466 5.91 -11.06 19.87
N LEU A 467 6.63 -11.85 19.08
CA LEU A 467 7.79 -11.38 18.33
C LEU A 467 7.60 -11.62 16.84
N GLU A 468 7.53 -10.52 16.04
CA GLU A 468 7.35 -10.55 14.58
C GLU A 468 6.11 -11.36 14.16
N VAL A 469 4.94 -11.02 14.71
CA VAL A 469 3.67 -11.73 14.49
C VAL A 469 2.60 -10.82 13.88
N ALA A 470 2.44 -9.60 14.41
CA ALA A 470 1.31 -8.74 14.04
C ALA A 470 1.37 -8.24 12.59
N GLU A 471 2.54 -8.22 11.99
CA GLU A 471 2.73 -7.94 10.57
C GLU A 471 2.12 -8.98 9.63
N HIS A 472 1.88 -10.20 10.13
CA HIS A 472 1.21 -11.28 9.39
C HIS A 472 -0.31 -11.26 9.53
N ILE A 473 -0.85 -10.39 10.40
CA ILE A 473 -2.28 -10.30 10.69
C ILE A 473 -2.87 -9.13 9.90
N ASP A 474 -3.97 -9.38 9.18
CA ASP A 474 -4.65 -8.32 8.41
C ASP A 474 -4.95 -7.11 9.31
N PRO A 475 -4.68 -5.87 8.84
CA PRO A 475 -4.87 -4.63 9.60
C PRO A 475 -6.24 -4.48 10.26
N GLN A 476 -7.29 -5.03 9.67
CA GLN A 476 -8.65 -4.98 10.23
C GLN A 476 -8.77 -5.69 11.60
N TYR A 477 -7.86 -6.62 11.92
CA TYR A 477 -7.84 -7.36 13.19
C TYR A 477 -6.80 -6.83 14.19
N ALA A 478 -6.21 -5.66 13.92
CA ALA A 478 -5.18 -5.08 14.79
C ALA A 478 -5.67 -4.88 16.23
N ASP A 479 -6.92 -4.45 16.41
CA ASP A 479 -7.50 -4.25 17.75
C ASP A 479 -7.80 -5.57 18.45
N ASP A 480 -8.20 -6.60 17.70
CA ASP A 480 -8.49 -7.92 18.24
C ASP A 480 -7.22 -8.60 18.77
N ILE A 481 -6.12 -8.55 18.02
CA ILE A 481 -4.84 -9.09 18.50
C ILE A 481 -4.34 -8.33 19.74
N ILE A 482 -4.39 -7.01 19.76
CA ILE A 482 -4.00 -6.21 20.93
C ILE A 482 -4.81 -6.63 22.16
N LYS A 483 -6.13 -6.70 22.03
CA LYS A 483 -7.04 -7.12 23.11
C LYS A 483 -6.70 -8.53 23.64
N ASN A 484 -6.45 -9.48 22.74
CA ASN A 484 -6.15 -10.85 23.12
C ASN A 484 -4.77 -10.95 23.78
N VAL A 485 -3.74 -10.31 23.23
CA VAL A 485 -2.41 -10.23 23.85
C VAL A 485 -2.47 -9.64 25.26
N VAL A 486 -3.14 -8.50 25.44
CA VAL A 486 -3.30 -7.86 26.75
C VAL A 486 -4.11 -8.75 27.71
N GLY A 487 -5.06 -9.51 27.18
CA GLY A 487 -5.87 -10.48 27.93
C GLY A 487 -5.05 -11.61 28.57
N THR A 488 -3.95 -12.02 27.95
CA THR A 488 -3.08 -13.09 28.48
C THR A 488 -2.19 -12.66 29.65
N ILE A 489 -2.04 -11.36 29.88
CA ILE A 489 -1.15 -10.80 30.87
C ILE A 489 -1.93 -10.51 32.17
N LYS A 490 -1.48 -11.01 33.30
CA LYS A 490 -2.08 -10.70 34.61
C LYS A 490 -1.76 -9.26 35.06
N PRO A 491 -2.54 -8.69 35.99
CA PRO A 491 -2.16 -7.41 36.64
C PRO A 491 -0.72 -7.48 37.20
N GLY A 492 0.08 -6.45 36.96
CA GLY A 492 1.51 -6.41 37.30
C GLY A 492 2.45 -7.15 36.34
N GLY A 493 1.93 -7.90 35.38
CA GLY A 493 2.70 -8.64 34.38
C GLY A 493 3.30 -7.75 33.28
N ALA A 494 4.11 -8.33 32.39
CA ALA A 494 4.85 -7.63 31.35
C ALA A 494 4.59 -8.20 29.95
N LEU A 495 4.82 -7.36 28.94
CA LEU A 495 4.84 -7.71 27.53
C LEU A 495 6.19 -7.35 26.91
N VAL A 496 6.75 -8.29 26.15
CA VAL A 496 7.87 -8.05 25.23
C VAL A 496 7.32 -8.25 23.82
N TRP A 497 7.35 -7.19 23.03
CA TRP A 497 6.71 -7.11 21.73
C TRP A 497 7.66 -6.64 20.64
N THR A 498 7.59 -7.27 19.47
CA THR A 498 8.09 -6.72 18.22
C THR A 498 7.09 -6.95 17.10
N ALA A 499 7.07 -6.08 16.11
CA ALA A 499 6.37 -6.27 14.85
C ALA A 499 7.14 -5.55 13.75
N ALA A 500 7.17 -6.14 12.56
CA ALA A 500 7.88 -5.57 11.43
C ALA A 500 7.41 -4.15 11.11
N ARG A 501 8.37 -3.26 10.96
CA ARG A 501 8.13 -1.88 10.55
C ARG A 501 8.01 -1.77 9.03
N PRO A 502 7.43 -0.67 8.52
CA PRO A 502 7.42 -0.40 7.09
C PRO A 502 8.80 -0.54 6.46
N GLY A 503 8.87 -1.29 5.34
CA GLY A 503 10.12 -1.57 4.63
C GLY A 503 10.93 -2.77 5.16
N GLN A 504 10.56 -3.37 6.26
CA GLN A 504 11.14 -4.64 6.71
C GLN A 504 10.57 -5.78 5.86
N GLY A 505 11.43 -6.43 5.07
CA GLY A 505 11.05 -7.59 4.27
C GLY A 505 10.67 -8.79 5.14
N GLY A 506 9.77 -9.62 4.63
CA GLY A 506 9.35 -10.88 5.28
C GLY A 506 8.23 -11.55 4.50
N VAL A 507 8.12 -12.87 4.65
CA VAL A 507 7.08 -13.68 4.01
C VAL A 507 5.75 -13.39 4.69
N GLY A 508 4.72 -13.00 3.91
CA GLY A 508 3.37 -12.80 4.44
C GLY A 508 3.17 -11.53 5.28
N HIS A 509 4.06 -10.55 5.20
CA HIS A 509 3.90 -9.26 5.87
C HIS A 509 2.78 -8.45 5.22
N VAL A 510 1.66 -8.28 5.90
CA VAL A 510 0.46 -7.56 5.43
C VAL A 510 0.13 -6.32 6.28
N ASN A 511 0.81 -6.15 7.44
CA ASN A 511 0.49 -5.12 8.43
C ASN A 511 1.74 -4.57 9.11
N CYS A 512 2.75 -4.19 8.32
CA CYS A 512 3.92 -3.52 8.85
C CYS A 512 3.56 -2.11 9.31
N ARG A 513 3.74 -1.78 10.56
CA ARG A 513 3.40 -0.48 11.14
C ARG A 513 4.60 0.15 11.85
N LEU A 514 4.59 1.47 11.96
CA LEU A 514 5.56 2.15 12.79
C LEU A 514 5.43 1.69 14.24
N LYS A 515 6.55 1.67 14.94
CA LYS A 515 6.61 1.32 16.36
C LYS A 515 5.64 2.15 17.21
N SER A 516 5.48 3.45 16.90
CA SER A 516 4.54 4.35 17.57
C SER A 516 3.07 3.91 17.43
N TYR A 517 2.70 3.32 16.29
CA TYR A 517 1.34 2.80 16.09
C TYR A 517 0.99 1.69 17.10
N TRP A 518 1.89 0.73 17.29
CA TRP A 518 1.68 -0.36 18.26
C TRP A 518 1.77 0.17 19.69
N GLU A 519 2.67 1.12 19.96
CA GLU A 519 2.81 1.74 21.27
C GLU A 519 1.51 2.46 21.68
N GLU A 520 0.92 3.25 20.80
CA GLU A 520 -0.36 3.93 21.02
C GLU A 520 -1.48 2.94 21.31
N LYS A 521 -1.61 1.88 20.50
CA LYS A 521 -2.64 0.86 20.70
C LYS A 521 -2.52 0.11 22.03
N PHE A 522 -1.32 -0.23 22.47
CA PHE A 522 -1.13 -0.87 23.77
C PHE A 522 -1.42 0.08 24.93
N ILE A 523 -1.10 1.36 24.79
CA ILE A 523 -1.47 2.39 25.78
C ILE A 523 -2.98 2.54 25.85
N GLU A 524 -3.68 2.61 24.72
CA GLU A 524 -5.15 2.64 24.66
C GLU A 524 -5.78 1.39 25.29
N ALA A 525 -5.14 0.24 25.14
CA ALA A 525 -5.55 -1.03 25.77
C ALA A 525 -5.17 -1.14 27.26
N GLY A 526 -4.60 -0.08 27.85
CA GLY A 526 -4.34 0.04 29.30
C GLY A 526 -2.97 -0.46 29.75
N LEU A 527 -2.02 -0.71 28.85
CA LEU A 527 -0.63 -0.99 29.21
C LEU A 527 0.17 0.30 29.39
N VAL A 528 1.22 0.23 30.19
CA VAL A 528 2.16 1.34 30.42
C VAL A 528 3.53 0.96 29.84
N PRO A 529 4.15 1.81 29.01
CA PRO A 529 5.48 1.57 28.47
C PRO A 529 6.52 1.34 29.58
N ASP A 530 7.28 0.25 29.48
CA ASP A 530 8.40 -0.08 30.38
C ASP A 530 9.73 0.25 29.67
N THR A 531 10.05 1.55 29.61
CA THR A 531 11.26 2.05 28.95
C THR A 531 12.55 1.56 29.63
N ALA A 532 12.50 1.27 30.93
CA ALA A 532 13.63 0.72 31.67
C ALA A 532 13.93 -0.72 31.25
N ALA A 533 12.88 -1.55 31.13
CA ALA A 533 12.99 -2.90 30.61
C ALA A 533 13.48 -2.90 29.15
N GLN A 534 12.91 -2.05 28.31
CA GLN A 534 13.30 -1.93 26.91
C GLN A 534 14.78 -1.56 26.75
N THR A 535 15.27 -0.56 27.50
CA THR A 535 16.69 -0.16 27.48
C THR A 535 17.58 -1.29 27.97
N SER A 536 17.23 -1.92 29.11
CA SER A 536 17.96 -3.04 29.68
C SER A 536 18.06 -4.23 28.71
N CYS A 537 16.95 -4.57 28.06
CA CYS A 537 16.90 -5.64 27.06
C CYS A 537 17.82 -5.37 25.87
N LEU A 538 17.73 -4.16 25.31
CA LEU A 538 18.58 -3.75 24.19
C LEU A 538 20.07 -3.78 24.55
N ASP A 539 20.44 -3.29 25.73
CA ASP A 539 21.84 -3.28 26.17
C ASP A 539 22.38 -4.68 26.43
N TYR A 540 21.54 -5.58 26.93
CA TYR A 540 21.90 -6.98 27.13
C TYR A 540 22.03 -7.73 25.79
N CYS A 541 21.07 -7.58 24.89
CA CYS A 541 21.02 -8.29 23.62
C CYS A 541 22.05 -7.80 22.60
N LYS A 542 22.44 -6.51 22.62
CA LYS A 542 23.47 -5.95 21.72
C LYS A 542 24.88 -6.53 21.92
N ARG A 543 25.18 -7.14 23.07
CA ARG A 543 26.53 -7.61 23.43
C ARG A 543 26.94 -8.95 22.78
N GLY A 544 26.51 -9.31 21.59
CA GLY A 544 27.02 -10.54 20.97
C GLY A 544 26.26 -11.10 19.78
N TYR A 545 25.06 -10.68 19.50
CA TYR A 545 24.30 -11.10 18.31
C TYR A 545 23.39 -9.96 17.86
N HIS A 546 23.55 -9.51 16.63
CA HIS A 546 22.72 -8.43 16.10
C HIS A 546 21.54 -9.01 15.31
N MET A 547 20.38 -9.14 15.96
CA MET A 547 19.10 -9.24 15.25
C MET A 547 18.62 -7.81 14.99
N GLY A 548 18.87 -7.32 13.79
CA GLY A 548 18.55 -5.93 13.42
C GLY A 548 17.07 -5.59 13.58
N TRP A 549 16.18 -6.52 13.25
CA TRP A 549 14.74 -6.38 13.42
C TRP A 549 14.36 -6.20 14.91
N PHE A 550 14.91 -7.00 15.81
CA PHE A 550 14.59 -6.92 17.23
C PHE A 550 15.01 -5.57 17.84
N VAL A 551 16.22 -5.11 17.54
CA VAL A 551 16.74 -3.85 18.06
C VAL A 551 15.88 -2.66 17.63
N ASN A 552 15.37 -2.70 16.41
CA ASN A 552 14.60 -1.62 15.83
C ASN A 552 13.11 -1.65 16.24
N ASN A 553 12.55 -2.83 16.51
CA ASN A 553 11.12 -3.02 16.71
C ASN A 553 10.70 -3.19 18.18
N LEU A 554 11.66 -3.47 19.09
CA LEU A 554 11.37 -3.80 20.48
C LEU A 554 10.53 -2.74 21.19
N LEU A 555 9.44 -3.19 21.81
CA LEU A 555 8.62 -2.49 22.79
C LEU A 555 8.47 -3.35 24.04
N CYS A 556 8.54 -2.75 25.21
CA CYS A 556 8.26 -3.39 26.48
C CYS A 556 7.16 -2.63 27.22
N PHE A 557 6.23 -3.37 27.84
CA PHE A 557 5.11 -2.80 28.57
C PHE A 557 4.91 -3.50 29.91
N ARG A 558 4.21 -2.80 30.82
CA ARG A 558 3.64 -3.34 32.06
C ARG A 558 2.13 -3.21 32.06
N LYS A 559 1.43 -4.23 32.52
CA LYS A 559 0.03 -4.13 32.86
C LYS A 559 -0.08 -3.59 34.28
N PRO A 560 -0.82 -2.50 34.54
CA PRO A 560 -1.04 -1.99 35.89
C PRO A 560 -1.59 -3.07 36.83
N ALA A 561 -1.25 -2.95 38.15
CA ALA A 561 -1.64 -3.92 39.16
C ALA A 561 -3.15 -3.84 39.49
#